data_53d398382e7b5fcac1d70477c62e9891
#
_entry.id   53d398382e7b5fcac1d70477c62e9891
#
_cell.length_a   1.000
_cell.length_b   1.000
_cell.length_c   1.000
_cell.angle_alpha   90.00
_cell.angle_beta   90.00
_cell.angle_gamma   90.00
#
_symmetry.space_group_name_H-M   'P 1'
#
loop_
_entity.id
_entity.type
_entity.pdbx_description
1 polymer ?
#
loop_
_entity_poly.entity_id
_entity_poly.type
_entity_poly.pdbx_seq_one_letter_code
_entity_poly.pdbx_strand_id
1 'polypeptide(L)'
;MLQQSTPFVPAWDSADTNVEAWSVKDELASAIQCTAPLLVPWGAQVPAKLRPIVECDVSTSYDEAVDVLNGGAEAIAVRPDSALMEALGADVVSERVLVVLRDGEELSAEVPPAGLLVEGERIPSSESLKRYVDRMNTSVSGRGVYVRAPVASLDDVRAIAAHGATAIIGTSQLALEQPSAGQLDYVEAWMCTMTSDRADGLLPTLVVSDTCSAALGLVYSSAESVRASLKTGSAHYQSRKRGLWHKGATSGATQRVVQLRLDCDQDALEFRVEQHMGDVSVGFCHLTDRASCFGNLQGLAKLEHTLRARKQSAPPGSYTSRLFNDATLLSAKIREEAQELIDARDREHVAFEAADLLYFALARCISADVGLADIERSLDAKSKKVSRRKGDAKPAYMPKNEPLDASAPIRLPVHRLSETSAAQQIELL
;
A
#
# COMPACT_ATOMS: atom_id res chain seq x y z
N MET A 1 -7.75 -4.50 -3.13
CA MET A 1 -8.91 -3.60 -3.38
C MET A 1 -8.40 -2.33 -4.03
N LEU A 2 -8.93 -1.99 -5.19
CA LEU A 2 -8.74 -0.67 -5.78
C LEU A 2 -9.46 0.32 -4.87
N GLN A 3 -8.72 1.01 -4.00
CA GLN A 3 -9.30 2.01 -3.12
C GLN A 3 -9.78 3.22 -3.95
N GLN A 4 -11.03 3.59 -3.81
CA GLN A 4 -11.68 4.73 -4.47
C GLN A 4 -11.19 6.12 -3.98
N SER A 5 -9.98 6.25 -3.54
CA SER A 5 -9.47 7.51 -2.97
C SER A 5 -8.83 8.45 -3.99
N THR A 6 -9.06 8.25 -5.29
CA THR A 6 -8.54 9.14 -6.32
C THR A 6 -9.67 9.61 -7.24
N PRO A 7 -9.76 10.92 -7.55
CA PRO A 7 -10.81 11.47 -8.42
C PRO A 7 -10.65 11.05 -9.89
N PHE A 8 -9.45 10.64 -10.29
CA PHE A 8 -9.21 10.07 -11.62
C PHE A 8 -8.10 9.03 -11.59
N VAL A 9 -8.08 8.18 -12.62
CA VAL A 9 -7.02 7.24 -12.93
C VAL A 9 -6.36 7.70 -14.24
N PRO A 10 -5.04 7.96 -14.25
CA PRO A 10 -4.32 8.21 -15.49
C PRO A 10 -4.35 6.96 -16.38
N ALA A 11 -4.52 7.17 -17.70
CA ALA A 11 -4.37 6.12 -18.70
C ALA A 11 -3.20 6.43 -19.61
N TRP A 12 -2.35 5.45 -19.87
CA TRP A 12 -1.31 5.60 -20.87
C TRP A 12 -1.93 5.56 -22.27
N ASP A 13 -1.92 6.68 -22.94
CA ASP A 13 -2.53 6.92 -24.23
C ASP A 13 -1.48 7.16 -25.33
N SER A 14 -0.32 6.50 -25.24
CA SER A 14 0.70 6.56 -26.28
C SER A 14 0.10 6.13 -27.64
N ALA A 15 0.01 7.08 -28.58
CA ALA A 15 -0.34 6.81 -29.98
C ALA A 15 0.74 5.98 -30.70
N ASP A 16 1.92 5.85 -30.11
CA ASP A 16 3.01 5.01 -30.58
C ASP A 16 2.81 3.59 -30.07
N THR A 17 2.39 2.71 -30.97
CA THR A 17 2.32 1.25 -30.75
C THR A 17 3.70 0.61 -30.54
N ASN A 18 4.76 1.38 -30.46
CA ASN A 18 6.11 0.94 -30.14
C ASN A 18 6.27 0.94 -28.62
N VAL A 19 5.90 -0.16 -28.00
CA VAL A 19 5.82 -0.44 -26.56
C VAL A 19 7.17 -0.28 -25.81
N GLU A 20 8.26 0.06 -26.50
CA GLU A 20 9.60 0.15 -25.92
C GLU A 20 9.96 1.48 -25.25
N ALA A 21 9.14 2.51 -25.38
CA ALA A 21 9.46 3.81 -24.80
C ALA A 21 8.32 4.38 -23.95
N TRP A 22 8.39 4.12 -22.65
CA TRP A 22 7.69 4.94 -21.66
C TRP A 22 8.06 6.41 -21.87
N SER A 23 7.16 7.17 -22.52
CA SER A 23 7.40 8.57 -22.95
C SER A 23 6.79 9.60 -21.99
N VAL A 24 6.22 9.17 -20.89
CA VAL A 24 5.68 10.08 -19.88
C VAL A 24 6.84 10.80 -19.20
N LYS A 25 6.77 12.13 -19.11
CA LYS A 25 7.78 12.92 -18.41
C LYS A 25 8.01 12.38 -17.01
N ASP A 26 9.24 12.26 -16.56
CA ASP A 26 9.64 11.70 -15.26
C ASP A 26 8.89 12.34 -14.09
N GLU A 27 8.62 13.64 -14.15
CA GLU A 27 7.88 14.38 -13.13
C GLU A 27 6.42 13.91 -13.01
N LEU A 28 5.74 13.73 -14.15
CA LEU A 28 4.36 13.22 -14.18
C LEU A 28 4.31 11.74 -13.76
N ALA A 29 5.27 10.92 -14.20
CA ALA A 29 5.39 9.53 -13.78
C ALA A 29 5.58 9.41 -12.28
N SER A 30 6.38 10.27 -11.67
CA SER A 30 6.60 10.34 -10.23
C SER A 30 5.33 10.75 -9.48
N ALA A 31 4.57 11.72 -10.02
CA ALA A 31 3.28 12.13 -9.46
C ALA A 31 2.26 10.97 -9.50
N ILE A 32 2.13 10.28 -10.63
CA ILE A 32 1.25 9.11 -10.79
C ILE A 32 1.63 8.01 -9.79
N GLN A 33 2.92 7.69 -9.67
CA GLN A 33 3.40 6.70 -8.72
C GLN A 33 2.92 6.99 -7.29
N CYS A 34 2.93 8.25 -6.89
CA CYS A 34 2.57 8.65 -5.54
C CYS A 34 1.05 8.68 -5.29
N THR A 35 0.22 8.91 -6.31
CA THR A 35 -1.18 9.30 -6.10
C THR A 35 -2.22 8.32 -6.64
N ALA A 36 -1.91 7.57 -7.72
CA ALA A 36 -2.92 6.78 -8.43
C ALA A 36 -2.36 5.49 -9.04
N PRO A 37 -3.18 4.47 -9.30
CA PRO A 37 -2.84 3.42 -10.26
C PRO A 37 -2.80 3.99 -11.68
N LEU A 38 -2.21 3.27 -12.63
CA LEU A 38 -2.11 3.64 -14.04
C LEU A 38 -2.80 2.58 -14.90
N LEU A 39 -3.76 2.99 -15.71
CA LEU A 39 -4.34 2.13 -16.74
C LEU A 39 -3.38 2.02 -17.92
N VAL A 40 -3.05 0.80 -18.32
CA VAL A 40 -2.09 0.53 -19.40
C VAL A 40 -2.62 -0.51 -20.38
N PRO A 41 -2.30 -0.38 -21.67
CA PRO A 41 -2.66 -1.40 -22.65
C PRO A 41 -1.89 -2.71 -22.41
N TRP A 42 -2.40 -3.80 -22.99
CA TRP A 42 -1.73 -5.10 -22.96
C TRP A 42 -0.32 -5.02 -23.55
N GLY A 43 0.62 -5.71 -22.94
CA GLY A 43 2.03 -5.72 -23.39
C GLY A 43 2.83 -4.48 -23.01
N ALA A 44 2.23 -3.48 -22.39
CA ALA A 44 2.94 -2.27 -21.96
C ALA A 44 4.03 -2.57 -20.93
N GLN A 45 5.24 -2.08 -21.16
CA GLN A 45 6.31 -2.10 -20.18
C GLN A 45 6.31 -0.81 -19.37
N VAL A 46 5.98 -0.91 -18.10
CA VAL A 46 5.92 0.23 -17.19
C VAL A 46 6.97 0.12 -16.09
N PRO A 47 7.47 1.24 -15.55
CA PRO A 47 8.37 1.21 -14.40
C PRO A 47 7.82 0.39 -13.23
N ALA A 48 8.65 -0.44 -12.60
CA ALA A 48 8.27 -1.37 -11.54
C ALA A 48 7.59 -0.73 -10.30
N LYS A 49 7.72 0.59 -10.15
CA LYS A 49 7.13 1.33 -9.04
C LYS A 49 5.69 1.78 -9.30
N LEU A 50 5.24 1.75 -10.55
CA LEU A 50 3.85 2.06 -10.88
C LEU A 50 2.95 0.88 -10.51
N ARG A 51 1.68 1.18 -10.29
CA ARG A 51 0.64 0.21 -9.96
C ARG A 51 -0.29 0.03 -11.16
N PRO A 52 0.06 -0.83 -12.14
CA PRO A 52 -0.71 -0.91 -13.37
C PRO A 52 -2.06 -1.60 -13.17
N ILE A 53 -3.07 -1.09 -13.87
CA ILE A 53 -4.29 -1.81 -14.25
C ILE A 53 -4.08 -2.17 -15.73
N VAL A 54 -4.05 -3.45 -16.07
CA VAL A 54 -3.70 -3.90 -17.41
C VAL A 54 -4.95 -4.23 -18.21
N GLU A 55 -5.14 -3.58 -19.36
CA GLU A 55 -6.23 -3.93 -20.28
C GLU A 55 -5.86 -5.18 -21.07
N CYS A 56 -6.62 -6.24 -20.85
CA CYS A 56 -6.46 -7.46 -21.62
C CYS A 56 -7.11 -7.31 -23.00
N ASP A 57 -6.42 -7.76 -24.03
CA ASP A 57 -6.98 -7.87 -25.37
C ASP A 57 -7.72 -9.20 -25.56
N VAL A 58 -8.34 -9.38 -26.73
CA VAL A 58 -9.14 -10.58 -27.04
C VAL A 58 -8.30 -11.84 -27.18
N SER A 59 -7.00 -11.73 -27.34
CA SER A 59 -6.05 -12.85 -27.47
C SER A 59 -5.41 -13.26 -26.14
N THR A 60 -5.60 -12.46 -25.07
CA THR A 60 -4.98 -12.72 -23.76
C THR A 60 -5.47 -14.03 -23.19
N SER A 61 -4.57 -14.96 -22.96
CA SER A 61 -4.86 -16.26 -22.34
C SER A 61 -5.00 -16.15 -20.82
N TYR A 62 -5.60 -17.16 -20.21
CA TYR A 62 -5.72 -17.27 -18.75
C TYR A 62 -4.35 -17.22 -18.04
N ASP A 63 -3.37 -17.99 -18.54
CA ASP A 63 -2.04 -18.06 -17.91
C ASP A 63 -1.31 -16.71 -17.96
N GLU A 64 -1.39 -16.01 -19.08
CA GLU A 64 -0.81 -14.68 -19.23
C GLU A 64 -1.47 -13.65 -18.28
N ALA A 65 -2.80 -13.66 -18.17
CA ALA A 65 -3.54 -12.80 -17.25
C ALA A 65 -3.15 -13.08 -15.79
N VAL A 66 -3.03 -14.34 -15.41
CA VAL A 66 -2.58 -14.76 -14.07
C VAL A 66 -1.14 -14.35 -13.81
N ASP A 67 -0.25 -14.45 -14.79
CA ASP A 67 1.14 -14.01 -14.66
C ASP A 67 1.25 -12.49 -14.45
N VAL A 68 0.46 -11.70 -15.16
CA VAL A 68 0.37 -10.25 -14.98
C VAL A 68 -0.11 -9.90 -13.56
N LEU A 69 -1.17 -10.56 -13.07
CA LEU A 69 -1.68 -10.36 -11.72
C LEU A 69 -0.67 -10.78 -10.64
N ASN A 70 0.00 -11.92 -10.84
CA ASN A 70 1.05 -12.41 -9.94
C ASN A 70 2.31 -11.55 -10.02
N GLY A 71 2.54 -10.87 -11.13
CA GLY A 71 3.63 -9.93 -11.37
C GLY A 71 3.46 -8.60 -10.64
N GLY A 72 2.28 -8.33 -10.06
CA GLY A 72 2.02 -7.16 -9.22
C GLY A 72 1.08 -6.12 -9.83
N ALA A 73 0.43 -6.39 -10.97
CA ALA A 73 -0.64 -5.53 -11.46
C ALA A 73 -1.74 -5.38 -10.39
N GLU A 74 -2.31 -4.19 -10.24
CA GLU A 74 -3.40 -3.96 -9.28
C GLU A 74 -4.68 -4.70 -9.69
N ALA A 75 -4.98 -4.68 -10.99
CA ALA A 75 -6.11 -5.38 -11.59
C ALA A 75 -5.85 -5.62 -13.09
N ILE A 76 -6.74 -6.41 -13.70
CA ILE A 76 -6.88 -6.49 -15.15
C ILE A 76 -8.25 -5.95 -15.56
N ALA A 77 -8.34 -5.36 -16.74
CA ALA A 77 -9.59 -4.91 -17.34
C ALA A 77 -9.96 -5.85 -18.51
N VAL A 78 -11.15 -6.44 -18.47
CA VAL A 78 -11.56 -7.54 -19.35
C VAL A 78 -12.96 -7.30 -19.89
N ARG A 79 -13.19 -7.58 -21.17
CA ARG A 79 -14.53 -7.57 -21.78
C ARG A 79 -15.40 -8.72 -21.25
N PRO A 80 -16.71 -8.51 -21.01
CA PRO A 80 -17.57 -9.54 -20.41
C PRO A 80 -17.79 -10.76 -21.31
N ASP A 81 -17.69 -10.60 -22.62
CA ASP A 81 -17.88 -11.61 -23.64
C ASP A 81 -16.59 -12.34 -24.04
N SER A 82 -15.47 -12.10 -23.33
CA SER A 82 -14.20 -12.73 -23.63
C SER A 82 -14.10 -14.14 -23.05
N ALA A 83 -13.42 -15.05 -23.77
CA ALA A 83 -13.07 -16.38 -23.27
C ALA A 83 -12.25 -16.32 -21.96
N LEU A 84 -11.47 -15.26 -21.77
CA LEU A 84 -10.73 -15.01 -20.54
C LEU A 84 -11.68 -14.82 -19.36
N MET A 85 -12.77 -14.06 -19.54
CA MET A 85 -13.74 -13.82 -18.47
C MET A 85 -14.41 -15.10 -17.99
N GLU A 86 -14.72 -16.03 -18.91
CA GLU A 86 -15.27 -17.34 -18.59
C GLU A 86 -14.27 -18.25 -17.85
N ALA A 87 -12.97 -18.11 -18.18
CA ALA A 87 -11.91 -18.93 -17.58
C ALA A 87 -11.53 -18.46 -16.16
N LEU A 88 -11.77 -17.19 -15.82
CA LEU A 88 -11.41 -16.62 -14.52
C LEU A 88 -12.36 -17.14 -13.41
N GLY A 89 -11.80 -17.58 -12.29
CA GLY A 89 -12.59 -18.00 -11.12
C GLY A 89 -13.24 -16.81 -10.42
N ALA A 90 -14.36 -17.09 -9.73
CA ALA A 90 -15.17 -16.09 -9.04
C ALA A 90 -14.36 -15.19 -8.07
N ASP A 91 -13.42 -15.78 -7.34
CA ASP A 91 -12.57 -15.06 -6.39
C ASP A 91 -11.68 -14.01 -7.11
N VAL A 92 -11.08 -14.41 -8.25
CA VAL A 92 -10.25 -13.50 -9.07
C VAL A 92 -11.09 -12.39 -9.66
N VAL A 93 -12.28 -12.74 -10.20
CA VAL A 93 -13.20 -11.75 -10.79
C VAL A 93 -13.64 -10.73 -9.76
N SER A 94 -14.00 -11.17 -8.55
CA SER A 94 -14.50 -10.27 -7.50
C SER A 94 -13.45 -9.35 -6.89
N GLU A 95 -12.17 -9.71 -6.95
CA GLU A 95 -11.10 -8.96 -6.29
C GLU A 95 -10.20 -8.16 -7.23
N ARG A 96 -10.02 -8.65 -8.47
CA ARG A 96 -8.93 -8.18 -9.34
C ARG A 96 -9.34 -7.88 -10.79
N VAL A 97 -10.62 -8.00 -11.13
CA VAL A 97 -11.10 -7.76 -12.50
C VAL A 97 -11.98 -6.53 -12.57
N LEU A 98 -11.65 -5.61 -13.48
CA LEU A 98 -12.56 -4.59 -13.97
C LEU A 98 -13.26 -5.13 -15.21
N VAL A 99 -14.59 -5.15 -15.22
CA VAL A 99 -15.35 -5.50 -16.42
C VAL A 99 -15.52 -4.25 -17.28
N VAL A 100 -15.10 -4.35 -18.54
CA VAL A 100 -15.18 -3.23 -19.49
C VAL A 100 -16.53 -3.28 -20.21
N LEU A 101 -17.34 -2.25 -20.02
CA LEU A 101 -18.66 -2.08 -20.64
C LEU A 101 -18.66 -0.84 -21.54
N ARG A 102 -19.46 -0.86 -22.61
CA ARG A 102 -19.84 0.37 -23.32
C ARG A 102 -20.97 1.06 -22.57
N ASP A 103 -21.05 2.38 -22.66
CA ASP A 103 -22.19 3.11 -22.05
C ASP A 103 -23.52 2.59 -22.63
N GLY A 104 -24.43 2.22 -21.74
CA GLY A 104 -25.70 1.58 -22.08
C GLY A 104 -25.69 0.05 -22.01
N GLU A 105 -24.54 -0.62 -21.96
CA GLU A 105 -24.48 -2.06 -21.75
C GLU A 105 -24.79 -2.43 -20.29
N GLU A 106 -25.40 -3.60 -20.11
CA GLU A 106 -25.71 -4.15 -18.78
C GLU A 106 -24.70 -5.21 -18.36
N LEU A 107 -24.35 -5.21 -17.08
CA LEU A 107 -23.52 -6.26 -16.50
C LEU A 107 -24.35 -7.55 -16.36
N SER A 108 -24.03 -8.57 -17.14
CA SER A 108 -24.67 -9.91 -17.12
C SER A 108 -23.98 -10.89 -16.15
N ALA A 109 -22.89 -10.51 -15.50
CA ALA A 109 -22.12 -11.40 -14.65
C ALA A 109 -22.89 -11.79 -13.36
N GLU A 110 -22.89 -13.10 -13.06
CA GLU A 110 -23.43 -13.64 -11.81
C GLU A 110 -22.60 -13.22 -10.61
N VAL A 111 -21.26 -13.16 -10.79
CA VAL A 111 -20.30 -12.72 -9.79
C VAL A 111 -19.97 -11.25 -10.03
N PRO A 112 -20.22 -10.37 -9.05
CA PRO A 112 -19.87 -8.97 -9.20
C PRO A 112 -18.35 -8.81 -9.29
N PRO A 113 -17.84 -8.09 -10.32
CA PRO A 113 -16.39 -7.85 -10.48
C PRO A 113 -15.84 -6.89 -9.42
N ALA A 114 -14.51 -6.73 -9.38
CA ALA A 114 -13.84 -5.74 -8.52
C ALA A 114 -14.23 -4.30 -8.87
N GLY A 115 -14.62 -4.04 -10.12
CA GLY A 115 -15.11 -2.75 -10.59
C GLY A 115 -15.63 -2.83 -12.02
N LEU A 116 -16.19 -1.70 -12.48
CA LEU A 116 -16.62 -1.49 -13.86
C LEU A 116 -15.74 -0.41 -14.50
N LEU A 117 -15.35 -0.63 -15.75
CA LEU A 117 -14.79 0.38 -16.62
C LEU A 117 -15.81 0.66 -17.73
N VAL A 118 -16.45 1.82 -17.68
CA VAL A 118 -17.50 2.21 -18.63
C VAL A 118 -16.87 3.11 -19.69
N GLU A 119 -16.97 2.70 -20.96
CA GLU A 119 -16.46 3.43 -22.10
C GLU A 119 -17.59 4.12 -22.87
N GLY A 120 -17.37 5.39 -23.25
CA GLY A 120 -18.31 6.15 -24.03
C GLY A 120 -17.67 7.22 -24.89
N GLU A 121 -18.30 7.58 -25.99
CA GLU A 121 -17.90 8.73 -26.83
C GLU A 121 -18.15 10.08 -26.13
N ARG A 122 -18.91 10.05 -25.02
CA ARG A 122 -19.21 11.18 -24.14
C ARG A 122 -19.33 10.66 -22.71
N ILE A 123 -19.25 11.57 -21.76
CA ILE A 123 -19.49 11.26 -20.34
C ILE A 123 -20.91 10.70 -20.22
N PRO A 124 -21.09 9.52 -19.59
CA PRO A 124 -22.43 8.93 -19.38
C PRO A 124 -23.37 9.89 -18.64
N SER A 125 -24.66 9.78 -18.89
CA SER A 125 -25.64 10.61 -18.18
C SER A 125 -25.62 10.33 -16.67
N SER A 126 -26.10 11.28 -15.88
CA SER A 126 -26.26 11.12 -14.42
C SER A 126 -27.04 9.86 -14.05
N GLU A 127 -28.07 9.53 -14.83
CA GLU A 127 -28.89 8.33 -14.63
C GLU A 127 -28.09 7.05 -14.94
N SER A 128 -27.30 7.03 -16.02
CA SER A 128 -26.41 5.92 -16.35
C SER A 128 -25.36 5.73 -15.28
N LEU A 129 -24.65 6.79 -14.85
CA LEU A 129 -23.64 6.72 -13.79
C LEU A 129 -24.21 6.16 -12.49
N LYS A 130 -25.38 6.70 -12.07
CA LYS A 130 -26.05 6.22 -10.87
C LYS A 130 -26.41 4.73 -10.96
N ARG A 131 -26.93 4.27 -12.09
CA ARG A 131 -27.26 2.85 -12.31
C ARG A 131 -26.02 1.95 -12.16
N TYR A 132 -24.89 2.33 -12.74
CA TYR A 132 -23.65 1.56 -12.62
C TYR A 132 -23.14 1.53 -11.17
N VAL A 133 -23.12 2.68 -10.49
CA VAL A 133 -22.69 2.79 -9.09
C VAL A 133 -23.61 2.01 -8.15
N ASP A 134 -24.93 2.16 -8.30
CA ASP A 134 -25.92 1.41 -7.51
C ASP A 134 -25.74 -0.10 -7.70
N ARG A 135 -25.47 -0.54 -8.94
CA ARG A 135 -25.22 -1.96 -9.26
C ARG A 135 -23.98 -2.49 -8.55
N MET A 136 -22.91 -1.69 -8.45
CA MET A 136 -21.68 -2.09 -7.79
C MET A 136 -21.80 -2.07 -6.26
N ASN A 137 -22.59 -1.17 -5.70
CA ASN A 137 -22.77 -1.03 -4.25
C ASN A 137 -23.70 -2.07 -3.63
N THR A 138 -24.50 -2.80 -4.42
CA THR A 138 -25.48 -3.77 -3.91
C THR A 138 -24.86 -5.01 -3.25
N SER A 139 -23.57 -5.29 -3.45
CA SER A 139 -22.97 -6.56 -3.02
C SER A 139 -21.80 -6.43 -2.04
N VAL A 140 -20.97 -5.43 -2.14
CA VAL A 140 -19.84 -5.16 -1.21
C VAL A 140 -19.45 -3.69 -1.35
N SER A 141 -19.30 -2.96 -0.26
CA SER A 141 -18.79 -1.58 -0.27
C SER A 141 -17.34 -1.54 -0.80
N GLY A 142 -17.03 -0.59 -1.66
CA GLY A 142 -15.66 -0.31 -2.13
C GLY A 142 -15.34 -0.79 -3.55
N ARG A 143 -16.33 -1.19 -4.35
CA ARG A 143 -16.15 -1.50 -5.77
C ARG A 143 -16.27 -0.24 -6.61
N GLY A 144 -15.28 0.00 -7.50
CA GLY A 144 -15.20 1.24 -8.29
C GLY A 144 -15.97 1.17 -9.60
N VAL A 145 -16.50 2.33 -10.00
CA VAL A 145 -16.96 2.58 -11.37
C VAL A 145 -15.98 3.58 -11.98
N TYR A 146 -15.35 3.21 -13.08
CA TYR A 146 -14.37 4.00 -13.81
C TYR A 146 -14.96 4.41 -15.14
N VAL A 147 -14.80 5.67 -15.53
CA VAL A 147 -15.39 6.23 -16.75
C VAL A 147 -14.31 6.66 -17.71
N ARG A 148 -14.22 6.00 -18.86
CA ARG A 148 -13.39 6.38 -20.00
C ARG A 148 -14.23 7.10 -21.03
N ALA A 149 -14.20 8.43 -21.01
CA ALA A 149 -14.86 9.32 -21.93
C ALA A 149 -14.00 10.57 -22.14
N PRO A 150 -14.25 11.41 -23.16
CA PRO A 150 -13.55 12.68 -23.30
C PRO A 150 -13.77 13.55 -22.05
N VAL A 151 -12.72 13.80 -21.28
CA VAL A 151 -12.68 14.71 -20.12
C VAL A 151 -11.91 15.95 -20.55
N ALA A 152 -12.62 17.07 -20.66
CA ALA A 152 -12.07 18.32 -21.18
C ALA A 152 -11.79 19.36 -20.09
N SER A 153 -12.38 19.18 -18.89
CA SER A 153 -12.34 20.17 -17.81
C SER A 153 -12.36 19.53 -16.43
N LEU A 154 -12.02 20.30 -15.41
CA LEU A 154 -12.16 19.90 -14.00
C LEU A 154 -13.64 19.70 -13.62
N ASP A 155 -14.55 20.38 -14.26
CA ASP A 155 -15.98 20.21 -14.01
C ASP A 155 -16.48 18.84 -14.49
N ASP A 156 -15.90 18.30 -15.57
CA ASP A 156 -16.17 16.94 -16.01
C ASP A 156 -15.71 15.92 -14.96
N VAL A 157 -14.52 16.11 -14.37
CA VAL A 157 -14.02 15.25 -13.29
C VAL A 157 -14.94 15.32 -12.08
N ARG A 158 -15.34 16.52 -11.66
CA ARG A 158 -16.29 16.74 -10.56
C ARG A 158 -17.66 16.10 -10.82
N ALA A 159 -18.16 16.25 -12.05
CA ALA A 159 -19.45 15.68 -12.44
C ALA A 159 -19.46 14.15 -12.35
N ILE A 160 -18.39 13.50 -12.80
CA ILE A 160 -18.23 12.05 -12.68
C ILE A 160 -18.11 11.65 -11.20
N ALA A 161 -17.27 12.33 -10.43
CA ALA A 161 -17.05 12.03 -9.01
C ALA A 161 -18.28 12.25 -8.14
N ALA A 162 -19.12 13.25 -8.45
CA ALA A 162 -20.37 13.52 -7.74
C ALA A 162 -21.37 12.34 -7.77
N HIS A 163 -21.21 11.41 -8.70
CA HIS A 163 -21.97 10.17 -8.79
C HIS A 163 -21.26 8.96 -8.16
N GLY A 164 -20.10 9.16 -7.52
CA GLY A 164 -19.30 8.07 -6.93
C GLY A 164 -18.51 7.28 -7.96
N ALA A 165 -18.29 7.84 -9.15
CA ALA A 165 -17.45 7.26 -10.19
C ALA A 165 -16.11 7.98 -10.31
N THR A 166 -15.14 7.35 -10.97
CA THR A 166 -13.77 7.85 -11.14
C THR A 166 -13.48 8.08 -12.62
N ALA A 167 -13.02 9.26 -12.99
CA ALA A 167 -12.65 9.56 -14.37
C ALA A 167 -11.37 8.81 -14.79
N ILE A 168 -11.26 8.43 -16.06
CA ILE A 168 -10.02 7.97 -16.69
C ILE A 168 -9.55 9.07 -17.62
N ILE A 169 -8.32 9.56 -17.42
CA ILE A 169 -7.75 10.68 -18.17
C ILE A 169 -6.43 10.24 -18.82
N GLY A 170 -6.29 10.46 -20.11
CA GLY A 170 -5.06 10.16 -20.84
C GLY A 170 -3.85 10.91 -20.29
N THR A 171 -2.69 10.26 -20.21
CA THR A 171 -1.46 10.92 -19.73
C THR A 171 -1.03 12.09 -20.61
N SER A 172 -1.37 12.08 -21.90
CA SER A 172 -1.15 13.21 -22.81
C SER A 172 -1.98 14.45 -22.45
N GLN A 173 -3.14 14.24 -21.79
CA GLN A 173 -4.04 15.30 -21.34
C GLN A 173 -3.67 15.88 -19.97
N LEU A 174 -2.62 15.38 -19.32
CA LEU A 174 -2.21 15.77 -17.98
C LEU A 174 -0.84 16.47 -18.01
N ALA A 175 -0.68 17.51 -17.21
CA ALA A 175 0.59 18.17 -16.98
C ALA A 175 0.77 18.50 -15.49
N LEU A 176 1.94 18.22 -14.93
CA LEU A 176 2.26 18.60 -13.54
C LEU A 176 2.58 20.10 -13.44
N GLU A 177 3.15 20.67 -14.50
CA GLU A 177 3.48 22.08 -14.59
C GLU A 177 3.10 22.63 -15.97
N GLN A 178 2.63 23.87 -15.99
CA GLN A 178 2.32 24.64 -17.21
C GLN A 178 1.52 23.86 -18.25
N PRO A 179 0.26 23.49 -17.94
CA PRO A 179 -0.58 22.77 -18.88
C PRO A 179 -0.73 23.56 -20.18
N SER A 180 -0.55 22.88 -21.30
CA SER A 180 -0.81 23.40 -22.64
C SER A 180 -2.31 23.44 -22.93
N ALA A 181 -2.71 24.07 -24.02
CA ALA A 181 -4.11 24.04 -24.44
C ALA A 181 -4.60 22.60 -24.62
N GLY A 182 -5.70 22.25 -23.97
CA GLY A 182 -6.26 20.90 -23.96
C GLY A 182 -5.70 19.96 -22.89
N GLN A 183 -4.75 20.40 -22.07
CA GLN A 183 -4.25 19.65 -20.92
C GLN A 183 -4.87 20.17 -19.62
N LEU A 184 -5.11 19.25 -18.69
CA LEU A 184 -5.49 19.55 -17.31
C LEU A 184 -4.24 19.60 -16.43
N ASP A 185 -4.25 20.50 -15.48
CA ASP A 185 -3.27 20.50 -14.42
C ASP A 185 -3.49 19.29 -13.52
N TYR A 186 -2.44 18.48 -13.34
CA TYR A 186 -2.51 17.21 -12.61
C TYR A 186 -2.97 17.40 -11.17
N VAL A 187 -2.38 18.38 -10.47
CA VAL A 187 -2.68 18.62 -9.05
C VAL A 187 -4.08 19.19 -8.86
N GLU A 188 -4.47 20.13 -9.72
CA GLU A 188 -5.82 20.68 -9.70
C GLU A 188 -6.87 19.59 -9.98
N ALA A 189 -6.61 18.71 -10.94
CA ALA A 189 -7.49 17.59 -11.24
C ALA A 189 -7.54 16.59 -10.07
N TRP A 190 -6.39 16.30 -9.43
CA TRP A 190 -6.33 15.36 -8.31
C TRP A 190 -6.98 15.90 -7.04
N MET A 191 -6.99 17.21 -6.87
CA MET A 191 -7.59 17.88 -5.72
C MET A 191 -9.00 18.44 -5.99
N CYS A 192 -9.51 18.36 -7.21
CA CYS A 192 -10.74 19.07 -7.60
C CYS A 192 -12.01 18.62 -6.87
N THR A 193 -12.00 17.43 -6.29
CA THR A 193 -13.13 16.87 -5.52
C THR A 193 -12.98 17.06 -4.02
N MET A 194 -11.81 17.55 -3.56
CA MET A 194 -11.57 17.77 -2.14
C MET A 194 -12.33 18.98 -1.63
N THR A 195 -12.80 18.86 -0.41
CA THR A 195 -13.47 19.94 0.31
C THR A 195 -12.71 20.24 1.61
N SER A 196 -12.65 21.49 2.00
CA SER A 196 -12.04 21.88 3.27
C SER A 196 -13.06 22.61 4.13
N ASP A 197 -13.28 22.13 5.34
CA ASP A 197 -14.11 22.79 6.35
C ASP A 197 -13.43 24.03 6.96
N ARG A 198 -12.21 24.30 6.55
CA ARG A 198 -11.42 25.41 7.10
C ARG A 198 -11.62 26.69 6.29
N ALA A 199 -11.74 27.79 6.98
CA ALA A 199 -11.90 29.12 6.36
C ALA A 199 -10.67 29.54 5.51
N ASP A 200 -9.49 28.96 5.77
CA ASP A 200 -8.27 29.20 4.99
C ASP A 200 -8.10 28.23 3.80
N GLY A 201 -9.07 27.33 3.59
CA GLY A 201 -9.07 26.35 2.50
C GLY A 201 -7.97 25.29 2.59
N LEU A 202 -7.22 25.23 3.70
CA LEU A 202 -6.16 24.27 3.89
C LEU A 202 -6.75 22.90 4.28
N LEU A 203 -6.16 21.83 3.77
CA LEU A 203 -6.56 20.47 4.06
C LEU A 203 -5.73 19.93 5.23
N PRO A 204 -6.36 19.38 6.29
CA PRO A 204 -5.67 18.64 7.31
C PRO A 204 -4.92 17.47 6.66
N THR A 205 -3.69 17.24 7.12
CA THR A 205 -2.79 16.27 6.49
C THR A 205 -2.11 15.45 7.56
N LEU A 206 -2.44 14.15 7.61
CA LEU A 206 -1.77 13.18 8.45
C LEU A 206 -0.46 12.74 7.78
N VAL A 207 0.65 12.85 8.48
CA VAL A 207 1.95 12.36 8.02
C VAL A 207 2.23 11.02 8.68
N VAL A 208 2.45 9.99 7.88
CA VAL A 208 2.67 8.61 8.30
C VAL A 208 4.02 8.10 7.81
N SER A 209 4.74 7.40 8.68
CA SER A 209 5.98 6.74 8.29
C SER A 209 5.70 5.55 7.36
N ASP A 210 6.35 5.51 6.21
CA ASP A 210 6.29 4.33 5.31
C ASP A 210 7.02 3.11 5.90
N THR A 211 8.02 3.34 6.74
CA THR A 211 8.83 2.25 7.32
C THR A 211 8.16 1.50 8.47
N CYS A 212 7.23 2.14 9.20
CA CYS A 212 6.63 1.52 10.38
C CYS A 212 5.15 1.87 10.59
N SER A 213 4.52 2.50 9.61
CA SER A 213 3.10 2.92 9.63
C SER A 213 2.70 3.79 10.84
N ALA A 214 3.66 4.36 11.55
CA ALA A 214 3.39 5.24 12.68
C ALA A 214 2.99 6.64 12.22
N ALA A 215 1.98 7.24 12.84
CA ALA A 215 1.64 8.63 12.65
C ALA A 215 2.77 9.53 13.17
N LEU A 216 3.33 10.36 12.30
CA LEU A 216 4.45 11.26 12.63
C LEU A 216 3.96 12.62 13.09
N GLY A 217 2.90 13.14 12.51
CA GLY A 217 2.35 14.43 12.86
C GLY A 217 1.14 14.83 12.02
N LEU A 218 0.48 15.91 12.44
CA LEU A 218 -0.60 16.55 11.71
C LEU A 218 -0.12 17.91 11.21
N VAL A 219 -0.26 18.12 9.92
CA VAL A 219 0.10 19.37 9.22
C VAL A 219 -1.05 19.83 8.34
N TYR A 220 -0.80 20.79 7.46
CA TYR A 220 -1.78 21.22 6.46
C TYR A 220 -1.16 21.21 5.07
N SER A 221 -2.01 20.99 4.06
CA SER A 221 -1.64 21.03 2.66
C SER A 221 -2.50 22.02 1.87
N SER A 222 -1.90 22.57 0.84
CA SER A 222 -2.54 23.35 -0.23
C SER A 222 -2.17 22.74 -1.58
N ALA A 223 -2.83 23.11 -2.66
CA ALA A 223 -2.46 22.68 -4.00
C ALA A 223 -0.98 23.00 -4.32
N GLU A 224 -0.51 24.16 -3.88
CA GLU A 224 0.90 24.56 -4.03
C GLU A 224 1.84 23.58 -3.30
N SER A 225 1.55 23.21 -2.05
CA SER A 225 2.40 22.29 -1.27
C SER A 225 2.37 20.87 -1.82
N VAL A 226 1.22 20.39 -2.31
CA VAL A 226 1.10 19.11 -3.00
C VAL A 226 1.92 19.10 -4.28
N ARG A 227 1.79 20.14 -5.10
CA ARG A 227 2.58 20.29 -6.34
C ARG A 227 4.07 20.29 -6.06
N ALA A 228 4.53 21.08 -5.11
CA ALA A 228 5.93 21.14 -4.72
C ALA A 228 6.44 19.76 -4.25
N SER A 229 5.61 19.03 -3.51
CA SER A 229 5.94 17.68 -3.03
C SER A 229 6.07 16.68 -4.18
N LEU A 230 5.11 16.65 -5.09
CA LEU A 230 5.12 15.74 -6.25
C LEU A 230 6.27 16.04 -7.22
N LYS A 231 6.54 17.34 -7.45
CA LYS A 231 7.65 17.78 -8.31
C LYS A 231 9.02 17.40 -7.76
N THR A 232 9.24 17.61 -6.48
CA THR A 232 10.56 17.41 -5.87
C THR A 232 10.78 16.01 -5.29
N GLY A 233 9.70 15.23 -5.14
CA GLY A 233 9.72 13.97 -4.39
C GLY A 233 9.96 14.15 -2.88
N SER A 234 10.04 15.41 -2.40
CA SER A 234 10.31 15.76 -1.01
C SER A 234 9.11 16.47 -0.40
N ALA A 235 8.75 16.14 0.84
CA ALA A 235 7.53 16.65 1.44
C ALA A 235 7.55 18.16 1.69
N HIS A 236 6.59 18.84 1.10
CA HIS A 236 6.26 20.24 1.33
C HIS A 236 4.87 20.31 1.95
N TYR A 237 4.72 21.15 2.95
CA TYR A 237 3.47 21.38 3.65
C TYR A 237 3.11 22.85 3.65
N GLN A 238 1.88 23.15 4.03
CA GLN A 238 1.43 24.53 4.20
C GLN A 238 1.43 24.92 5.67
N SER A 239 2.31 25.81 6.06
CA SER A 239 2.31 26.39 7.41
C SER A 239 1.36 27.58 7.46
N ARG A 240 0.47 27.62 8.46
CA ARG A 240 -0.42 28.76 8.72
C ARG A 240 0.33 30.08 8.99
N LYS A 241 1.58 29.98 9.47
CA LYS A 241 2.39 31.16 9.81
C LYS A 241 3.46 31.49 8.78
N ARG A 242 4.02 30.48 8.10
CA ARG A 242 5.21 30.63 7.24
C ARG A 242 4.91 30.46 5.76
N GLY A 243 3.68 30.11 5.38
CA GLY A 243 3.35 29.75 4.00
C GLY A 243 3.88 28.38 3.61
N LEU A 244 4.30 28.22 2.35
CA LEU A 244 4.89 26.99 1.84
C LEU A 244 6.15 26.62 2.65
N TRP A 245 6.21 25.37 3.09
CA TRP A 245 7.27 24.88 3.98
C TRP A 245 7.84 23.55 3.50
N HIS A 246 9.10 23.56 3.06
CA HIS A 246 9.84 22.33 2.80
C HIS A 246 10.27 21.70 4.14
N LYS A 247 9.78 20.51 4.42
CA LYS A 247 10.10 19.79 5.65
C LYS A 247 11.58 19.41 5.69
N GLY A 248 12.25 19.85 6.75
CA GLY A 248 13.67 19.57 6.95
C GLY A 248 14.64 20.51 6.27
N ALA A 249 14.20 21.55 5.56
CA ALA A 249 15.09 22.50 4.89
C ALA A 249 16.17 23.12 5.80
N THR A 250 15.85 23.33 7.08
CA THR A 250 16.78 23.91 8.06
C THR A 250 17.37 22.89 9.03
N SER A 251 16.67 21.80 9.32
CA SER A 251 17.09 20.80 10.32
C SER A 251 17.76 19.57 9.70
N GLY A 252 17.77 19.43 8.37
CA GLY A 252 18.22 18.21 7.70
C GLY A 252 17.23 17.02 7.76
N ALA A 253 16.16 17.14 8.58
CA ALA A 253 15.14 16.10 8.71
C ALA A 253 14.15 16.15 7.54
N THR A 254 14.63 15.84 6.35
CA THR A 254 13.82 15.81 5.12
C THR A 254 12.97 14.56 5.05
N GLN A 255 11.98 14.57 4.18
CA GLN A 255 11.06 13.45 3.98
C GLN A 255 10.90 13.18 2.48
N ARG A 256 11.17 11.96 2.06
CA ARG A 256 10.82 11.51 0.70
C ARG A 256 9.35 11.11 0.67
N VAL A 257 8.60 11.65 -0.26
CA VAL A 257 7.20 11.26 -0.47
C VAL A 257 7.15 9.88 -1.13
N VAL A 258 6.40 8.97 -0.53
CA VAL A 258 6.15 7.62 -1.06
C VAL A 258 4.76 7.55 -1.66
N GLN A 259 3.76 8.05 -0.94
CA GLN A 259 2.37 8.01 -1.37
C GLN A 259 1.57 9.15 -0.76
N LEU A 260 0.62 9.68 -1.54
CA LEU A 260 -0.45 10.55 -1.09
C LEU A 260 -1.78 9.84 -1.24
N ARG A 261 -2.64 9.98 -0.26
CA ARG A 261 -3.99 9.41 -0.28
C ARG A 261 -4.99 10.47 0.16
N LEU A 262 -6.19 10.36 -0.40
CA LEU A 262 -7.37 11.05 0.12
C LEU A 262 -8.05 10.13 1.14
N ASP A 263 -8.71 10.69 2.12
CA ASP A 263 -9.60 9.92 2.97
C ASP A 263 -10.94 9.61 2.26
N CYS A 264 -11.89 9.00 2.96
CA CYS A 264 -13.09 8.45 2.33
C CYS A 264 -14.09 9.51 1.84
N ASP A 265 -14.14 10.68 2.45
CA ASP A 265 -15.01 11.83 2.11
C ASP A 265 -14.23 13.02 1.54
N GLN A 266 -12.93 12.83 1.35
CA GLN A 266 -12.02 13.73 0.64
C GLN A 266 -11.88 15.12 1.28
N ASP A 267 -11.88 15.16 2.62
CA ASP A 267 -11.63 16.36 3.40
C ASP A 267 -10.25 16.40 4.08
N ALA A 268 -9.52 15.27 4.04
CA ALA A 268 -8.18 15.13 4.60
C ALA A 268 -7.21 14.38 3.68
N LEU A 269 -5.92 14.59 3.91
CA LEU A 269 -4.82 13.94 3.20
C LEU A 269 -3.99 13.04 4.13
N GLU A 270 -3.51 11.92 3.61
CA GLU A 270 -2.41 11.17 4.16
C GLU A 270 -1.16 11.36 3.28
N PHE A 271 -0.04 11.76 3.88
CA PHE A 271 1.29 11.71 3.29
C PHE A 271 2.05 10.53 3.89
N ARG A 272 2.27 9.48 3.12
CA ARG A 272 3.23 8.42 3.46
C ARG A 272 4.62 8.87 3.06
N VAL A 273 5.53 8.87 4.02
CA VAL A 273 6.88 9.40 3.83
C VAL A 273 7.95 8.48 4.40
N GLU A 274 9.08 8.41 3.72
CA GLU A 274 10.33 7.98 4.33
C GLU A 274 11.02 9.18 4.98
N GLN A 275 11.20 9.10 6.28
CA GLN A 275 11.95 10.10 7.03
C GLN A 275 13.44 9.88 6.80
N HIS A 276 14.10 10.84 6.17
CA HIS A 276 15.56 10.87 6.10
C HIS A 276 16.11 11.43 7.40
N MET A 277 16.74 10.57 8.17
CA MET A 277 17.43 10.94 9.39
C MET A 277 18.92 10.95 9.09
N GLY A 278 19.46 12.12 8.78
CA GLY A 278 20.91 12.30 8.66
C GLY A 278 21.61 12.05 9.99
N ASP A 279 20.91 12.24 11.09
CA ASP A 279 21.31 11.89 12.44
C ASP A 279 20.13 11.23 13.17
N VAL A 280 20.36 10.16 13.90
CA VAL A 280 19.32 9.34 14.57
C VAL A 280 18.47 10.15 15.55
N SER A 281 18.97 11.30 15.98
CA SER A 281 18.29 12.21 16.90
C SER A 281 17.22 13.12 16.27
N VAL A 282 17.08 13.15 14.94
CA VAL A 282 16.20 14.12 14.26
C VAL A 282 14.99 13.41 13.67
N GLY A 283 13.87 13.44 14.40
CA GLY A 283 12.59 12.91 13.94
C GLY A 283 11.71 13.98 13.22
N PHE A 284 10.44 13.63 13.04
CA PHE A 284 9.44 14.57 12.51
C PHE A 284 9.20 15.75 13.47
N CYS A 285 9.15 15.43 14.76
CA CYS A 285 8.84 16.41 15.82
C CYS A 285 9.92 17.50 15.92
N HIS A 286 9.50 18.71 16.25
CA HIS A 286 10.43 19.82 16.54
C HIS A 286 11.10 19.69 17.92
N LEU A 287 10.58 18.82 18.78
CA LEU A 287 11.24 18.45 20.02
C LEU A 287 12.31 17.42 19.72
N THR A 288 13.51 17.65 20.23
CA THR A 288 14.62 16.70 20.13
C THR A 288 14.23 15.35 20.76
N ASP A 289 14.73 14.27 20.19
CA ASP A 289 14.53 12.90 20.65
C ASP A 289 13.12 12.29 20.44
N ARG A 290 12.26 12.95 19.65
CA ARG A 290 10.93 12.43 19.31
C ARG A 290 10.80 12.14 17.82
N ALA A 291 10.55 10.90 17.49
CA ALA A 291 10.24 10.49 16.11
C ALA A 291 8.91 11.08 15.63
N SER A 292 7.94 11.24 16.54
CA SER A 292 6.57 11.66 16.25
C SER A 292 6.10 12.79 17.18
N CYS A 293 5.24 13.66 16.67
CA CYS A 293 4.53 14.66 17.49
C CYS A 293 3.55 14.01 18.50
N PHE A 294 3.17 12.75 18.26
CA PHE A 294 2.27 12.00 19.12
C PHE A 294 3.00 11.19 20.21
N GLY A 295 4.32 11.36 20.33
CA GLY A 295 5.13 10.71 21.36
C GLY A 295 6.15 9.72 20.78
N ASN A 296 6.54 8.76 21.60
CA ASN A 296 7.53 7.75 21.20
C ASN A 296 6.87 6.62 20.38
N LEU A 297 7.67 6.00 19.52
CA LEU A 297 7.26 4.77 18.84
C LEU A 297 6.87 3.69 19.85
N GLN A 298 5.97 2.82 19.48
CA GLN A 298 5.48 1.70 20.30
C GLN A 298 5.51 0.39 19.51
N GLY A 299 5.37 -0.74 20.21
CA GLY A 299 5.29 -2.06 19.62
C GLY A 299 6.47 -2.40 18.70
N LEU A 300 6.20 -3.02 17.57
CA LEU A 300 7.22 -3.46 16.62
C LEU A 300 8.02 -2.31 16.02
N ALA A 301 7.42 -1.14 15.82
CA ALA A 301 8.13 0.04 15.34
C ALA A 301 9.20 0.52 16.32
N LYS A 302 8.89 0.52 17.64
CA LYS A 302 9.85 0.82 18.69
C LYS A 302 10.96 -0.24 18.72
N LEU A 303 10.58 -1.50 18.62
CA LEU A 303 11.52 -2.62 18.63
C LEU A 303 12.50 -2.53 17.46
N GLU A 304 12.01 -2.34 16.23
CA GLU A 304 12.87 -2.15 15.05
C GLU A 304 13.85 -1.00 15.24
N HIS A 305 13.36 0.17 15.66
CA HIS A 305 14.20 1.33 15.90
C HIS A 305 15.31 1.02 16.94
N THR A 306 14.94 0.36 18.04
CA THR A 306 15.88 -0.05 19.09
C THR A 306 16.92 -1.04 18.57
N LEU A 307 16.50 -2.07 17.83
CA LEU A 307 17.41 -3.07 17.27
C LEU A 307 18.39 -2.47 16.25
N ARG A 308 17.92 -1.55 15.37
CA ARG A 308 18.80 -0.83 14.44
C ARG A 308 19.84 0.01 15.16
N ALA A 309 19.43 0.77 16.17
CA ALA A 309 20.37 1.54 16.99
C ALA A 309 21.39 0.64 17.69
N ARG A 310 20.97 -0.49 18.25
CA ARG A 310 21.86 -1.45 18.90
C ARG A 310 22.77 -2.21 17.93
N LYS A 311 22.33 -2.47 16.68
CA LYS A 311 23.23 -3.02 15.66
C LYS A 311 24.42 -2.09 15.40
N GLN A 312 24.20 -0.77 15.43
CA GLN A 312 25.25 0.22 15.21
C GLN A 312 26.13 0.47 16.43
N SER A 313 25.54 0.50 17.63
CA SER A 313 26.21 0.98 18.85
C SER A 313 25.73 0.26 20.12
N ALA A 314 25.61 -1.07 20.09
CA ALA A 314 25.28 -1.82 21.31
C ALA A 314 26.43 -1.75 22.31
N PRO A 315 26.15 -1.57 23.62
CA PRO A 315 27.17 -1.67 24.66
C PRO A 315 27.93 -3.00 24.56
N PRO A 316 29.26 -3.01 24.69
CA PRO A 316 30.04 -4.23 24.68
C PRO A 316 29.54 -5.22 25.76
N GLY A 317 29.35 -6.48 25.37
CA GLY A 317 28.86 -7.53 26.28
C GLY A 317 27.34 -7.54 26.53
N SER A 318 26.56 -6.61 25.93
CA SER A 318 25.11 -6.67 26.02
C SER A 318 24.54 -7.88 25.27
N TYR A 319 23.39 -8.37 25.70
CA TYR A 319 22.73 -9.53 25.07
C TYR A 319 22.46 -9.28 23.57
N THR A 320 21.97 -8.10 23.21
CA THR A 320 21.72 -7.74 21.81
C THR A 320 23.01 -7.73 20.96
N SER A 321 24.13 -7.24 21.54
CA SER A 321 25.44 -7.33 20.87
C SER A 321 25.85 -8.77 20.61
N ARG A 322 25.62 -9.68 21.58
CA ARG A 322 25.88 -11.12 21.38
C ARG A 322 25.02 -11.70 20.26
N LEU A 323 23.73 -11.38 20.21
CA LEU A 323 22.83 -11.86 19.16
C LEU A 323 23.28 -11.44 17.75
N PHE A 324 23.74 -10.21 17.58
CA PHE A 324 24.23 -9.73 16.28
C PHE A 324 25.57 -10.33 15.86
N ASN A 325 26.39 -10.77 16.83
CA ASN A 325 27.71 -11.32 16.57
C ASN A 325 27.76 -12.87 16.61
N ASP A 326 26.69 -13.54 17.07
CA ASP A 326 26.60 -15.00 17.15
C ASP A 326 25.34 -15.49 16.40
N ALA A 327 25.50 -15.78 15.12
CA ALA A 327 24.41 -16.29 14.28
C ALA A 327 23.91 -17.68 14.76
N THR A 328 24.74 -18.46 15.44
CA THR A 328 24.35 -19.76 15.98
C THR A 328 23.41 -19.58 17.15
N LEU A 329 23.76 -18.69 18.08
CA LEU A 329 22.90 -18.32 19.21
C LEU A 329 21.56 -17.78 18.71
N LEU A 330 21.55 -16.82 17.78
CA LEU A 330 20.33 -16.23 17.23
C LEU A 330 19.45 -17.29 16.57
N SER A 331 20.05 -18.21 15.80
CA SER A 331 19.30 -19.29 15.15
C SER A 331 18.74 -20.31 16.17
N ALA A 332 19.47 -20.56 17.26
CA ALA A 332 18.99 -21.43 18.33
C ALA A 332 17.79 -20.80 19.05
N LYS A 333 17.87 -19.52 19.40
CA LYS A 333 16.78 -18.79 20.05
C LYS A 333 15.50 -18.75 19.19
N ILE A 334 15.60 -18.50 17.89
CA ILE A 334 14.43 -18.54 17.01
C ILE A 334 13.74 -19.91 17.02
N ARG A 335 14.50 -21.01 17.10
CA ARG A 335 13.91 -22.35 17.15
C ARG A 335 13.29 -22.65 18.50
N GLU A 336 13.90 -22.20 19.58
CA GLU A 336 13.43 -22.31 20.95
C GLU A 336 12.08 -21.63 21.09
N GLU A 337 11.99 -20.33 20.79
CA GLU A 337 10.76 -19.54 20.89
C GLU A 337 9.66 -20.03 19.94
N ALA A 338 10.03 -20.52 18.76
CA ALA A 338 9.06 -21.13 17.85
C ALA A 338 8.46 -22.42 18.45
N GLN A 339 9.25 -23.22 19.17
CA GLN A 339 8.76 -24.41 19.83
C GLN A 339 7.88 -24.07 21.04
N GLU A 340 8.30 -23.08 21.85
CA GLU A 340 7.54 -22.61 23.00
C GLU A 340 6.19 -22.02 22.57
N LEU A 341 6.15 -21.25 21.49
CA LEU A 341 4.89 -20.78 20.89
C LEU A 341 3.98 -21.93 20.42
N ILE A 342 4.55 -23.02 19.85
CA ILE A 342 3.78 -24.21 19.43
C ILE A 342 3.18 -24.91 20.66
N ASP A 343 3.90 -24.94 21.76
CA ASP A 343 3.51 -25.64 22.98
C ASP A 343 2.60 -24.81 23.89
N ALA A 344 2.55 -23.50 23.72
CA ALA A 344 1.69 -22.58 24.45
C ALA A 344 0.20 -22.93 24.27
N ARG A 345 -0.59 -22.89 25.37
CA ARG A 345 -1.98 -23.36 25.36
C ARG A 345 -3.02 -22.30 25.70
N ASP A 346 -2.67 -21.34 26.50
CA ASP A 346 -3.56 -20.25 26.87
C ASP A 346 -3.19 -18.95 26.15
N ARG A 347 -4.10 -17.98 26.19
CA ARG A 347 -3.96 -16.72 25.45
C ARG A 347 -2.74 -15.89 25.89
N GLU A 348 -2.46 -15.86 27.19
CA GLU A 348 -1.38 -15.04 27.74
C GLU A 348 -0.04 -15.65 27.37
N HIS A 349 0.10 -16.94 27.49
CA HIS A 349 1.30 -17.67 27.12
C HIS A 349 1.56 -17.61 25.61
N VAL A 350 0.54 -17.81 24.76
CA VAL A 350 0.67 -17.62 23.30
C VAL A 350 1.13 -16.21 22.96
N ALA A 351 0.62 -15.17 23.64
CA ALA A 351 1.03 -13.80 23.38
C ALA A 351 2.47 -13.53 23.81
N PHE A 352 2.91 -14.12 24.90
CA PHE A 352 4.26 -14.01 25.44
C PHE A 352 5.28 -14.65 24.50
N GLU A 353 5.10 -15.91 24.14
CA GLU A 353 6.02 -16.65 23.25
C GLU A 353 6.01 -16.07 21.83
N ALA A 354 4.88 -15.59 21.35
CA ALA A 354 4.81 -14.87 20.09
C ALA A 354 5.64 -13.58 20.09
N ALA A 355 5.67 -12.85 21.21
CA ALA A 355 6.47 -11.63 21.35
C ALA A 355 7.97 -11.96 21.35
N ASP A 356 8.39 -13.02 22.03
CA ASP A 356 9.79 -13.46 22.06
C ASP A 356 10.24 -13.96 20.69
N LEU A 357 9.44 -14.76 20.00
CA LEU A 357 9.72 -15.18 18.62
C LEU A 357 9.86 -13.97 17.68
N LEU A 358 8.95 -12.97 17.78
CA LEU A 358 9.01 -11.74 16.96
C LEU A 358 10.27 -10.92 17.27
N TYR A 359 10.70 -10.87 18.54
CA TYR A 359 11.95 -10.19 18.90
C TYR A 359 13.16 -10.81 18.20
N PHE A 360 13.35 -12.13 18.29
CA PHE A 360 14.48 -12.81 17.67
C PHE A 360 14.38 -12.84 16.14
N ALA A 361 13.18 -13.01 15.59
CA ALA A 361 12.95 -12.94 14.15
C ALA A 361 13.32 -11.55 13.59
N LEU A 362 12.89 -10.48 14.26
CA LEU A 362 13.21 -9.11 13.85
C LEU A 362 14.71 -8.82 14.02
N ALA A 363 15.35 -9.29 15.10
CA ALA A 363 16.79 -9.20 15.25
C ALA A 363 17.53 -9.89 14.09
N ARG A 364 17.05 -11.06 13.64
CA ARG A 364 17.60 -11.75 12.45
C ARG A 364 17.39 -10.95 11.18
N CYS A 365 16.22 -10.35 10.98
CA CYS A 365 15.93 -9.49 9.84
C CYS A 365 16.87 -8.27 9.83
N ILE A 366 16.97 -7.55 10.93
CA ILE A 366 17.86 -6.38 11.08
C ILE A 366 19.34 -6.76 10.88
N SER A 367 19.78 -7.95 11.30
CA SER A 367 21.14 -8.41 11.01
C SER A 367 21.46 -8.48 9.52
N ALA A 368 20.43 -8.69 8.69
CA ALA A 368 20.49 -8.73 7.23
C ALA A 368 20.01 -7.42 6.55
N ASP A 369 19.90 -6.34 7.30
CA ASP A 369 19.39 -5.03 6.85
C ASP A 369 17.94 -5.02 6.35
N VAL A 370 17.16 -6.03 6.72
CA VAL A 370 15.73 -6.15 6.42
C VAL A 370 14.91 -5.56 7.55
N GLY A 371 14.02 -4.61 7.25
CA GLY A 371 13.11 -3.98 8.21
C GLY A 371 11.68 -4.47 8.12
N LEU A 372 10.81 -3.90 8.98
CA LEU A 372 9.37 -4.19 8.96
C LEU A 372 8.73 -3.88 7.61
N ALA A 373 9.06 -2.74 7.01
CA ALA A 373 8.53 -2.37 5.69
C ALA A 373 8.87 -3.40 4.59
N ASP A 374 10.05 -4.05 4.66
CA ASP A 374 10.42 -5.11 3.70
C ASP A 374 9.56 -6.36 3.91
N ILE A 375 9.29 -6.68 5.17
CA ILE A 375 8.43 -7.82 5.55
C ILE A 375 6.99 -7.55 5.10
N GLU A 376 6.45 -6.37 5.39
CA GLU A 376 5.10 -5.94 5.01
C GLU A 376 4.92 -5.95 3.49
N ARG A 377 5.86 -5.35 2.74
CA ARG A 377 5.84 -5.42 1.26
C ARG A 377 5.84 -6.86 0.73
N SER A 378 6.60 -7.75 1.37
CA SER A 378 6.63 -9.17 0.99
C SER A 378 5.30 -9.88 1.29
N LEU A 379 4.64 -9.53 2.40
CA LEU A 379 3.31 -10.05 2.74
C LEU A 379 2.25 -9.53 1.76
N ASP A 380 2.27 -8.24 1.47
CA ASP A 380 1.36 -7.61 0.51
C ASP A 380 1.51 -8.22 -0.89
N ALA A 381 2.75 -8.40 -1.36
CA ALA A 381 3.01 -9.05 -2.63
C ALA A 381 2.51 -10.52 -2.67
N LYS A 382 2.60 -11.24 -1.55
CA LYS A 382 2.06 -12.60 -1.44
C LYS A 382 0.53 -12.60 -1.39
N SER A 383 -0.09 -11.63 -0.72
CA SER A 383 -1.55 -11.53 -0.64
C SER A 383 -2.19 -11.26 -2.00
N LYS A 384 -1.50 -10.54 -2.89
CA LYS A 384 -1.95 -10.21 -4.25
C LYS A 384 -1.90 -11.40 -5.22
N LYS A 385 -1.22 -12.50 -4.90
CA LYS A 385 -1.12 -13.65 -5.81
C LYS A 385 -2.45 -14.38 -5.95
N VAL A 386 -2.91 -14.54 -7.17
CA VAL A 386 -4.13 -15.29 -7.50
C VAL A 386 -3.88 -16.80 -7.56
N SER A 387 -2.68 -17.24 -7.97
CA SER A 387 -2.31 -18.65 -7.91
C SER A 387 -1.58 -18.95 -6.58
N ARG A 388 -2.16 -19.83 -5.78
CA ARG A 388 -1.58 -20.25 -4.49
C ARG A 388 -1.18 -21.72 -4.55
N ARG A 389 0.02 -22.03 -4.00
CA ARG A 389 0.39 -23.44 -3.76
C ARG A 389 -0.53 -24.03 -2.69
N LYS A 390 -0.77 -25.34 -2.74
CA LYS A 390 -1.39 -26.05 -1.62
C LYS A 390 -0.58 -25.70 -0.35
N GLY A 391 -1.29 -25.36 0.73
CA GLY A 391 -0.69 -24.88 1.99
C GLY A 391 -0.08 -25.96 2.87
N ASP A 392 0.22 -27.13 2.30
CA ASP A 392 0.78 -28.26 3.05
C ASP A 392 2.20 -27.95 3.55
N ALA A 393 2.49 -28.36 4.78
CA ALA A 393 3.84 -28.30 5.32
C ALA A 393 4.78 -29.20 4.50
N LYS A 394 6.06 -28.78 4.38
CA LYS A 394 7.05 -29.63 3.72
C LYS A 394 7.21 -30.93 4.50
N PRO A 395 7.45 -32.09 3.83
CA PRO A 395 7.55 -33.41 4.48
C PRO A 395 8.54 -33.46 5.66
N ALA A 396 9.60 -32.67 5.63
CA ALA A 396 10.59 -32.60 6.73
C ALA A 396 10.02 -32.00 8.03
N TYR A 397 8.88 -31.29 7.95
CA TYR A 397 8.23 -30.64 9.09
C TYR A 397 6.88 -31.29 9.43
N MET A 398 6.49 -32.32 8.72
CA MET A 398 5.32 -33.11 9.11
C MET A 398 5.71 -34.10 10.21
N PRO A 399 4.84 -34.29 11.22
CA PRO A 399 5.06 -35.37 12.20
C PRO A 399 5.23 -36.68 11.43
N LYS A 400 6.29 -37.44 11.73
CA LYS A 400 6.37 -38.81 11.25
C LYS A 400 5.15 -39.51 11.86
N ASN A 401 4.27 -40.07 11.00
CA ASN A 401 3.14 -40.85 11.44
C ASN A 401 3.64 -42.06 12.25
N GLU A 402 3.88 -41.86 13.53
CA GLU A 402 3.80 -42.97 14.47
C GLU A 402 2.30 -43.25 14.66
N PRO A 403 1.83 -44.49 14.52
CA PRO A 403 0.45 -44.79 14.80
C PRO A 403 0.15 -44.33 16.23
N LEU A 404 -0.82 -43.42 16.38
CA LEU A 404 -1.30 -42.99 17.68
C LEU A 404 -1.72 -44.23 18.42
N ASP A 405 -0.95 -44.63 19.44
CA ASP A 405 -1.40 -45.58 20.44
C ASP A 405 -2.56 -44.93 21.22
N ALA A 406 -3.78 -45.24 20.79
CA ALA A 406 -5.01 -44.73 21.38
C ALA A 406 -5.20 -45.13 22.84
N SER A 407 -4.29 -45.92 23.41
CA SER A 407 -4.33 -46.44 24.80
C SER A 407 -3.40 -45.68 25.75
N ALA A 408 -2.53 -44.78 25.27
CA ALA A 408 -1.62 -44.05 26.13
C ALA A 408 -2.33 -42.87 26.81
N PRO A 409 -2.30 -42.75 28.15
CA PRO A 409 -2.88 -41.59 28.83
C PRO A 409 -2.08 -40.32 28.45
N ILE A 410 -2.81 -39.25 28.07
CA ILE A 410 -2.26 -37.95 27.81
C ILE A 410 -1.57 -37.45 29.11
N ARG A 411 -0.26 -37.53 29.15
CA ARG A 411 0.52 -36.85 30.20
C ARG A 411 0.69 -35.40 29.80
N LEU A 412 -0.08 -34.52 30.41
CA LEU A 412 0.16 -33.08 30.36
C LEU A 412 1.49 -32.81 31.12
N PRO A 413 2.47 -32.16 30.50
CA PRO A 413 3.68 -31.74 31.19
C PRO A 413 3.32 -30.68 32.23
N VAL A 414 3.60 -30.96 33.48
CA VAL A 414 3.51 -29.97 34.56
C VAL A 414 4.81 -29.19 34.54
N HIS A 415 4.86 -28.10 33.78
CA HIS A 415 5.99 -27.16 33.86
C HIS A 415 5.81 -26.28 35.09
N ARG A 416 6.74 -26.42 36.02
CA ARG A 416 6.95 -25.41 37.07
C ARG A 416 7.49 -24.16 36.38
N LEU A 417 6.76 -23.07 36.50
CA LEU A 417 7.27 -21.74 36.20
C LEU A 417 8.52 -21.51 37.03
N SER A 418 9.69 -21.48 36.42
CA SER A 418 10.88 -20.98 37.07
C SER A 418 10.84 -19.46 37.05
N GLU A 419 10.60 -18.86 38.19
CA GLU A 419 10.48 -17.40 38.40
C GLU A 419 11.70 -16.58 38.02
N THR A 420 12.75 -17.18 37.50
CA THR A 420 14.04 -16.53 37.23
C THR A 420 14.27 -16.06 35.80
N SER A 421 13.42 -16.45 34.84
CA SER A 421 13.64 -16.05 33.41
C SER A 421 12.95 -14.73 33.02
N ALA A 422 11.78 -14.44 33.58
CA ALA A 422 10.98 -13.29 33.15
C ALA A 422 11.55 -11.92 33.60
N ALA A 423 12.19 -11.87 34.77
CA ALA A 423 12.70 -10.60 35.29
C ALA A 423 13.95 -10.06 34.60
N GLN A 424 14.76 -10.92 33.99
CA GLN A 424 15.99 -10.48 33.31
C GLN A 424 15.76 -10.04 31.86
N GLN A 425 14.66 -10.42 31.22
CA GLN A 425 14.38 -10.03 29.84
C GLN A 425 13.63 -8.69 29.73
N ILE A 426 12.83 -8.33 30.75
CA ILE A 426 12.06 -7.07 30.78
C ILE A 426 12.96 -5.82 30.99
N GLU A 427 14.10 -5.93 31.60
CA GLU A 427 15.06 -4.81 31.74
C GLU A 427 15.81 -4.44 30.44
N LEU A 428 15.59 -5.17 29.33
CA LEU A 428 16.32 -5.00 28.07
C LEU A 428 15.49 -4.32 26.96
N LEU A 429 14.21 -4.02 27.18
CA LEU A 429 13.34 -3.23 26.31
C LEU A 429 13.21 -1.80 26.83
#